data_a7eb31f8b37fd10ba025021c7e378240
#
_entry.id   a7eb31f8b37fd10ba025021c7e378240
#
_cell.length_a   1.000
_cell.length_b   1.000
_cell.length_c   1.000
_cell.angle_alpha   90.00
_cell.angle_beta   90.00
_cell.angle_gamma   90.00
#
_symmetry.space_group_name_H-M   'P 1'
#
loop_
_entity.id
_entity.type
_entity.pdbx_description
1 polymer ?
#
loop_
_entity_poly.entity_id
_entity_poly.type
_entity_poly.pdbx_seq_one_letter_code
_entity_poly.pdbx_strand_id
1 'polypeptide(L)'
;MSFSSVSGKNWLFKEYDSSEVAKFSERYSLTNIVAKLLSIRKKNIDDVNLFLNPKIKNLLPNPLHLKDMSKAIDRTYKSIVNDELIGVFGD
;
A
#
# COMPACT_ATOMS: atom_id res chain seq x y z
N MET A 1 27.89 -4.14 -1.78
CA MET A 1 28.68 -3.33 -0.85
C MET A 1 28.22 -3.63 0.56
N SER A 2 29.14 -3.93 1.45
CA SER A 2 28.85 -4.15 2.87
C SER A 2 29.66 -3.16 3.71
N PHE A 3 29.11 -2.74 4.82
CA PHE A 3 29.84 -1.92 5.80
C PHE A 3 29.43 -2.32 7.21
N SER A 4 30.38 -2.17 8.14
CA SER A 4 30.12 -2.45 9.55
C SER A 4 29.57 -1.21 10.25
N SER A 5 28.48 -1.38 11.00
CA SER A 5 27.91 -0.32 11.81
C SER A 5 28.71 -0.11 13.11
N VAL A 6 28.45 1.00 13.79
CA VAL A 6 29.05 1.30 15.12
C VAL A 6 28.73 0.20 16.15
N SER A 7 27.60 -0.48 16.01
CA SER A 7 27.19 -1.60 16.87
C SER A 7 27.82 -2.94 16.48
N GLY A 8 28.79 -2.97 15.55
CA GLY A 8 29.46 -4.18 15.07
C GLY A 8 28.64 -5.08 14.16
N LYS A 9 27.47 -4.62 13.71
CA LYS A 9 26.63 -5.36 12.76
C LYS A 9 27.05 -5.08 11.33
N ASN A 10 27.11 -6.12 10.51
CA ASN A 10 27.33 -5.98 9.08
C ASN A 10 26.02 -5.61 8.38
N TRP A 11 26.09 -4.54 7.60
CA TRP A 11 24.98 -4.10 6.77
C TRP A 11 25.23 -4.54 5.33
N LEU A 12 24.24 -5.22 4.77
CA LEU A 12 24.25 -5.64 3.37
C LEU A 12 23.13 -4.92 2.62
N PHE A 13 23.47 -4.34 1.48
CA PHE A 13 22.45 -3.83 0.58
C PHE A 13 21.85 -4.98 -0.23
N LYS A 14 20.53 -5.02 -0.31
CA LYS A 14 19.85 -5.88 -1.28
C LYS A 14 20.12 -5.37 -2.69
N GLU A 15 20.06 -6.26 -3.66
CA GLU A 15 20.19 -5.89 -5.06
C GLU A 15 19.09 -4.90 -5.47
N TYR A 16 19.47 -3.92 -6.26
CA TYR A 16 18.59 -2.92 -6.83
C TYR A 16 19.03 -2.57 -8.25
N ASP A 17 18.10 -2.10 -9.08
CA ASP A 17 18.39 -1.66 -10.43
C ASP A 17 18.75 -0.17 -10.43
N SER A 18 20.00 0.14 -10.82
CA SER A 18 20.49 1.51 -10.87
C SER A 18 19.72 2.39 -11.87
N SER A 19 19.21 1.80 -12.95
CA SER A 19 18.41 2.52 -13.94
C SER A 19 17.04 2.91 -13.39
N GLU A 20 16.42 2.02 -12.61
CA GLU A 20 15.17 2.33 -11.90
C GLU A 20 15.37 3.40 -10.84
N VAL A 21 16.46 3.31 -10.07
CA VAL A 21 16.80 4.33 -9.06
C VAL A 21 16.92 5.70 -9.68
N ALA A 22 17.59 5.82 -10.84
CA ALA A 22 17.71 7.08 -11.57
C ALA A 22 16.33 7.60 -12.00
N LYS A 23 15.49 6.74 -12.58
CA LYS A 23 14.12 7.10 -12.99
C LYS A 23 13.26 7.59 -11.81
N PHE A 24 13.29 6.90 -10.67
CA PHE A 24 12.57 7.33 -9.48
C PHE A 24 13.06 8.68 -8.95
N SER A 25 14.39 8.88 -8.90
CA SER A 25 14.97 10.13 -8.45
C SER A 25 14.60 11.31 -9.34
N GLU A 26 14.66 11.14 -10.67
CA GLU A 26 14.33 12.20 -11.63
C GLU A 26 12.84 12.52 -11.64
N ARG A 27 11.99 11.49 -11.77
CA ARG A 27 10.55 11.70 -11.95
C ARG A 27 9.86 12.26 -10.71
N TYR A 28 10.31 11.86 -9.52
CA TYR A 28 9.66 12.21 -8.25
C TYR A 28 10.52 13.08 -7.33
N SER A 29 11.67 13.53 -7.79
CA SER A 29 12.62 14.34 -7.01
C SER A 29 12.97 13.70 -5.65
N LEU A 30 13.18 12.38 -5.66
CA LEU A 30 13.45 11.60 -4.45
C LEU A 30 14.94 11.58 -4.11
N THR A 31 15.22 11.42 -2.82
CA THR A 31 16.59 11.14 -2.37
C THR A 31 17.04 9.76 -2.88
N ASN A 32 18.35 9.58 -3.04
CA ASN A 32 18.93 8.32 -3.52
C ASN A 32 18.52 7.12 -2.64
N ILE A 33 18.45 7.30 -1.32
CA ILE A 33 18.06 6.23 -0.39
C ILE A 33 16.62 5.80 -0.63
N VAL A 34 15.69 6.73 -0.75
CA VAL A 34 14.27 6.43 -0.99
C VAL A 34 14.10 5.75 -2.34
N ALA A 35 14.77 6.23 -3.39
CA ALA A 35 14.72 5.63 -4.72
C ALA A 35 15.26 4.18 -4.72
N LYS A 36 16.36 3.91 -4.01
CA LYS A 36 16.87 2.55 -3.82
C LYS A 36 15.88 1.64 -3.11
N LEU A 37 15.23 2.11 -2.06
CA LEU A 37 14.23 1.34 -1.33
C LEU A 37 13.03 0.99 -2.21
N LEU A 38 12.58 1.89 -3.07
CA LEU A 38 11.51 1.64 -4.03
C LEU A 38 11.90 0.56 -5.05
N SER A 39 13.12 0.63 -5.58
CA SER A 39 13.64 -0.40 -6.50
C SER A 39 13.74 -1.77 -5.81
N ILE A 40 14.31 -1.82 -4.61
CA ILE A 40 14.41 -3.06 -3.82
C ILE A 40 13.03 -3.67 -3.57
N ARG A 41 12.01 -2.85 -3.34
CA ARG A 41 10.62 -3.29 -3.12
C ARG A 41 9.85 -3.55 -4.42
N LYS A 42 10.50 -3.43 -5.57
CA LYS A 42 9.92 -3.65 -6.90
C LYS A 42 8.63 -2.85 -7.12
N LYS A 43 8.63 -1.58 -6.70
CA LYS A 43 7.50 -0.69 -6.91
C LYS A 43 7.42 -0.23 -8.35
N ASN A 44 6.20 -0.19 -8.88
CA ASN A 44 5.97 0.37 -10.20
C ASN A 44 6.17 1.89 -10.17
N ILE A 45 6.86 2.43 -11.17
CA ILE A 45 7.15 3.87 -11.27
C ILE A 45 5.87 4.73 -11.27
N ASP A 46 4.78 4.22 -11.82
CA ASP A 46 3.51 4.96 -11.88
C ASP A 46 2.74 4.97 -10.54
N ASP A 47 3.05 4.03 -9.63
CA ASP A 47 2.38 3.89 -8.35
C ASP A 47 3.11 4.58 -7.18
N VAL A 48 4.26 5.21 -7.44
CA VAL A 48 5.11 5.80 -6.40
C VAL A 48 4.39 6.86 -5.58
N ASN A 49 3.62 7.75 -6.21
CA ASN A 49 2.87 8.79 -5.49
C ASN A 49 1.82 8.19 -4.54
N LEU A 50 1.12 7.15 -4.96
CA LEU A 50 0.15 6.45 -4.10
C LEU A 50 0.85 5.71 -2.96
N PHE A 51 2.03 5.16 -3.21
CA PHE A 51 2.81 4.46 -2.21
C PHE A 51 3.41 5.39 -1.16
N LEU A 52 3.96 6.54 -1.57
CA LEU A 52 4.58 7.52 -0.67
C LEU A 52 3.56 8.37 0.08
N ASN A 53 2.38 8.58 -0.49
CA ASN A 53 1.30 9.36 0.10
C ASN A 53 -0.02 8.59 0.02
N PRO A 54 -0.15 7.49 0.80
CA PRO A 54 -1.32 6.64 0.74
C PRO A 54 -2.54 7.34 1.34
N LYS A 55 -3.59 7.47 0.54
CA LYS A 55 -4.89 8.00 0.98
C LYS A 55 -5.95 6.93 0.82
N ILE A 56 -6.79 6.76 1.83
CA ILE A 56 -7.89 5.79 1.80
C ILE A 56 -8.76 5.97 0.56
N LYS A 57 -9.08 7.21 0.21
CA LYS A 57 -9.88 7.54 -0.98
C LYS A 57 -9.35 6.90 -2.27
N ASN A 58 -8.01 6.81 -2.42
CA ASN A 58 -7.36 6.33 -3.63
C ASN A 58 -7.04 4.83 -3.60
N LEU A 59 -6.90 4.26 -2.40
CA LEU A 59 -6.43 2.88 -2.20
C LEU A 59 -7.52 1.92 -1.74
N LEU A 60 -8.63 2.43 -1.21
CA LEU A 60 -9.73 1.58 -0.79
C LEU A 60 -10.45 1.01 -2.03
N PRO A 61 -10.50 -0.31 -2.20
CA PRO A 61 -11.24 -0.91 -3.30
C PRO A 61 -12.74 -0.71 -3.12
N ASN A 62 -13.49 -0.80 -4.22
CA ASN A 62 -14.94 -0.77 -4.16
C ASN A 62 -15.45 -1.95 -3.30
N PRO A 63 -16.23 -1.70 -2.22
CA PRO A 63 -16.75 -2.76 -1.36
C PRO A 63 -17.56 -3.83 -2.08
N LEU A 64 -18.16 -3.50 -3.23
CA LEU A 64 -18.89 -4.47 -4.06
C LEU A 64 -18.03 -5.60 -4.61
N HIS A 65 -16.69 -5.46 -4.59
CA HIS A 65 -15.77 -6.54 -4.94
C HIS A 65 -15.69 -7.65 -3.87
N LEU A 66 -16.16 -7.39 -2.66
CA LEU A 66 -16.22 -8.41 -1.62
C LEU A 66 -17.31 -9.43 -1.96
N LYS A 67 -17.00 -10.72 -1.71
CA LYS A 67 -17.94 -11.81 -1.91
C LYS A 67 -19.25 -11.54 -1.14
N ASP A 68 -20.37 -11.75 -1.80
CA ASP A 68 -21.72 -11.60 -1.24
C ASP A 68 -22.07 -10.20 -0.70
N MET A 69 -21.29 -9.17 -1.02
CA MET A 69 -21.57 -7.81 -0.56
C MET A 69 -22.95 -7.31 -1.01
N SER A 70 -23.36 -7.58 -2.25
CA SER A 70 -24.67 -7.19 -2.75
C SER A 70 -25.80 -7.82 -1.93
N LYS A 71 -25.68 -9.10 -1.58
CA LYS A 71 -26.65 -9.79 -0.71
C LYS A 71 -26.70 -9.18 0.69
N ALA A 72 -25.54 -8.83 1.24
CA ALA A 72 -25.45 -8.18 2.55
C ALA A 72 -26.12 -6.81 2.54
N ILE A 73 -25.93 -6.03 1.48
CA ILE A 73 -26.58 -4.72 1.29
C ILE A 73 -28.09 -4.88 1.22
N ASP A 74 -28.59 -5.79 0.38
CA ASP A 74 -30.04 -6.04 0.24
C ASP A 74 -30.66 -6.51 1.56
N ARG A 75 -29.99 -7.40 2.28
CA ARG A 75 -30.47 -7.89 3.57
C ARG A 75 -30.48 -6.78 4.63
N THR A 76 -29.45 -5.97 4.69
CA THR A 76 -29.37 -4.83 5.61
C THR A 76 -30.46 -3.80 5.31
N TYR A 77 -30.65 -3.46 4.04
CA TYR A 77 -31.70 -2.55 3.60
C TYR A 77 -33.10 -3.03 4.02
N LYS A 78 -33.41 -4.32 3.79
CA LYS A 78 -34.67 -4.92 4.21
C LYS A 78 -34.87 -4.85 5.72
N SER A 79 -33.83 -5.08 6.51
CA SER A 79 -33.87 -4.97 7.97
C SER A 79 -34.21 -3.56 8.43
N ILE A 80 -33.64 -2.54 7.77
CA ILE A 80 -33.92 -1.14 8.09
C ILE A 80 -35.37 -0.79 7.73
N VAL A 81 -35.83 -1.19 6.55
CA VAL A 81 -37.20 -0.92 6.09
C VAL A 81 -38.25 -1.60 6.96
N ASN A 82 -37.98 -2.81 7.43
CA ASN A 82 -38.91 -3.61 8.24
C ASN A 82 -38.73 -3.37 9.77
N ASP A 83 -37.87 -2.41 10.18
CA ASP A 83 -37.64 -2.09 11.57
C ASP A 83 -37.14 -3.30 12.38
N GLU A 84 -36.31 -4.14 11.75
CA GLU A 84 -35.69 -5.30 12.41
C GLU A 84 -34.48 -4.90 13.27
N LEU A 85 -34.24 -5.62 14.34
CA LEU A 85 -33.07 -5.40 15.18
C LEU A 85 -31.79 -5.86 14.47
N ILE A 86 -30.81 -4.94 14.34
CA ILE A 86 -29.52 -5.23 13.76
C ILE A 86 -28.46 -5.25 14.86
N GLY A 87 -27.79 -6.40 15.04
CA GLY A 87 -26.65 -6.52 15.92
C GLY A 87 -25.33 -6.32 15.17
N VAL A 88 -24.42 -5.50 15.72
CA VAL A 88 -23.07 -5.33 15.19
C VAL A 88 -22.09 -5.89 16.20
N PHE A 89 -21.32 -6.89 15.77
CA PHE A 89 -20.26 -7.50 16.56
C PHE A 89 -18.90 -7.23 15.90
N GLY A 90 -17.94 -6.79 16.68
CA GLY A 90 -16.58 -6.52 16.21
C GLY A 90 -15.55 -6.80 17.28
N ASP A 91 -14.32 -6.97 16.84
CA ASP A 91 -13.15 -7.17 17.69
C ASP A 91 -12.32 -5.89 17.77
#